data_f60172eb3e9bc33dd82e4b5315af8caf
#
_entry.id   f60172eb3e9bc33dd82e4b5315af8caf
#
_cell.length_a   1.000
_cell.length_b   1.000
_cell.length_c   1.000
_cell.angle_alpha   90.00
_cell.angle_beta   90.00
_cell.angle_gamma   90.00
#
_symmetry.space_group_name_H-M   'P 1'
#
loop_
_entity.id
_entity.type
_entity.pdbx_description
1 polymer ?
#
loop_
_entity_poly.entity_id
_entity_poly.type
_entity_poly.pdbx_seq_one_letter_code
_entity_poly.pdbx_strand_id
1 'polypeptide(L)'
;MRLYYKIKDMKKVFLLAFVLFAWSMVANAQESDGKYIEVTGSSEIEVVPDEIHFLIQIKEYWQEEYTGKSNKEEDFRTKVPLAMIEKDLRRSLRKIGIADDAIRTQEIGDYWRQRGKEFLIGKQLDIRLTDFEQINSIIRSVNTWGIESMRIGELKHKDLPMYRKQGKIEALKAARE
;
A
#
# COMPACT_ATOMS: atom_id res chain seq x y z
N MET A 1 25.19 73.91 1.08
CA MET A 1 23.92 73.86 0.33
C MET A 1 23.96 72.99 -0.95
N ARG A 2 25.09 72.81 -1.63
CA ARG A 2 25.18 71.95 -2.84
C ARG A 2 25.05 70.42 -2.63
N LEU A 3 25.42 69.91 -1.47
CA LEU A 3 25.37 68.48 -1.18
C LEU A 3 23.95 67.96 -0.96
N TYR A 4 23.08 68.74 -0.39
CA TYR A 4 21.67 68.33 -0.10
C TYR A 4 20.84 68.20 -1.37
N TYR A 5 21.09 68.97 -2.38
CA TYR A 5 20.42 68.86 -3.67
C TYR A 5 20.83 67.58 -4.42
N LYS A 6 22.11 67.23 -4.35
CA LYS A 6 22.61 66.02 -5.04
C LYS A 6 22.04 64.71 -4.48
N ILE A 7 21.75 64.66 -3.16
CA ILE A 7 21.14 63.50 -2.50
C ILE A 7 19.65 63.40 -2.83
N LYS A 8 18.97 64.52 -3.02
CA LYS A 8 17.52 64.57 -3.34
C LYS A 8 17.27 64.05 -4.77
N ASP A 9 18.17 64.36 -5.68
CA ASP A 9 18.08 63.92 -7.08
C ASP A 9 18.48 62.43 -7.23
N MET A 10 19.48 61.94 -6.48
CA MET A 10 19.82 60.52 -6.44
C MET A 10 18.65 59.67 -5.94
N LYS A 11 17.88 60.11 -4.96
CA LYS A 11 16.68 59.37 -4.50
C LYS A 11 15.63 59.27 -5.59
N LYS A 12 15.43 60.33 -6.39
CA LYS A 12 14.49 60.31 -7.50
C LYS A 12 14.94 59.38 -8.63
N VAL A 13 16.25 59.34 -8.94
CA VAL A 13 16.84 58.43 -9.94
C VAL A 13 16.69 56.98 -9.47
N PHE A 14 16.93 56.70 -8.18
CA PHE A 14 16.77 55.38 -7.61
C PHE A 14 15.31 54.89 -7.63
N LEU A 15 14.37 55.82 -7.36
CA LEU A 15 12.96 55.50 -7.39
C LEU A 15 12.47 55.25 -8.82
N LEU A 16 12.97 55.99 -9.78
CA LEU A 16 12.66 55.79 -11.19
C LEU A 16 13.24 54.45 -11.74
N ALA A 17 14.46 54.12 -11.33
CA ALA A 17 15.06 52.82 -11.66
C ALA A 17 14.32 51.62 -11.05
N PHE A 18 13.82 51.78 -9.82
CA PHE A 18 13.01 50.74 -9.14
C PHE A 18 11.67 50.54 -9.82
N VAL A 19 10.99 51.60 -10.26
CA VAL A 19 9.74 51.53 -11.01
C VAL A 19 9.94 50.85 -12.37
N LEU A 20 11.02 51.17 -13.07
CA LEU A 20 11.35 50.52 -14.36
C LEU A 20 11.72 49.05 -14.20
N PHE A 21 12.40 48.68 -13.09
CA PHE A 21 12.72 47.30 -12.75
C PHE A 21 11.45 46.49 -12.37
N ALA A 22 10.53 47.10 -11.64
CA ALA A 22 9.26 46.48 -11.30
C ALA A 22 8.37 46.23 -12.54
N TRP A 23 8.39 47.15 -13.52
CA TRP A 23 7.68 46.96 -14.78
C TRP A 23 8.27 45.85 -15.66
N SER A 24 9.60 45.63 -15.61
CA SER A 24 10.22 44.53 -16.36
C SER A 24 9.86 43.14 -15.81
N MET A 25 9.50 43.03 -14.54
CA MET A 25 9.05 41.77 -13.95
C MET A 25 7.60 41.38 -14.35
N VAL A 26 6.75 42.38 -14.63
CA VAL A 26 5.36 42.12 -15.05
C VAL A 26 5.26 41.66 -16.51
N ALA A 27 6.23 42.04 -17.35
CA ALA A 27 6.23 41.70 -18.77
C ALA A 27 6.50 40.21 -19.08
N ASN A 28 7.05 39.45 -18.10
CA ASN A 28 7.30 38.01 -18.28
C ASN A 28 6.20 37.08 -17.75
N ALA A 29 5.09 37.64 -17.27
CA ALA A 29 3.95 36.90 -16.77
C ALA A 29 2.86 36.66 -17.85
N GLN A 30 3.15 36.90 -19.13
CA GLN A 30 2.30 36.41 -20.19
C GLN A 30 2.61 34.91 -20.40
N GLU A 31 1.93 34.04 -19.63
CA GLU A 31 1.67 32.68 -20.11
C GLU A 31 1.15 32.79 -21.54
N SER A 32 1.83 32.13 -22.45
CA SER A 32 1.32 32.00 -23.82
C SER A 32 -0.01 31.22 -23.71
N ASP A 33 -1.09 31.95 -23.78
CA ASP A 33 -2.44 31.42 -23.85
C ASP A 33 -2.58 30.74 -25.24
N GLY A 34 -1.80 29.68 -25.42
CA GLY A 34 -1.91 28.82 -26.57
C GLY A 34 -3.32 28.24 -26.52
N LYS A 35 -4.15 28.62 -27.50
CA LYS A 35 -5.48 28.02 -27.64
C LYS A 35 -5.31 26.53 -27.83
N TYR A 36 -5.55 25.77 -26.74
CA TYR A 36 -5.56 24.30 -26.75
C TYR A 36 -6.96 23.82 -26.39
N ILE A 37 -7.29 22.67 -26.92
CA ILE A 37 -8.51 21.95 -26.57
C ILE A 37 -8.04 20.77 -25.74
N GLU A 38 -8.48 20.71 -24.50
CA GLU A 38 -8.26 19.56 -23.63
C GLU A 38 -9.43 18.58 -23.85
N VAL A 39 -9.08 17.33 -24.17
CA VAL A 39 -10.03 16.25 -24.32
C VAL A 39 -9.63 15.09 -23.43
N THR A 40 -10.60 14.44 -22.81
CA THR A 40 -10.39 13.28 -21.95
C THR A 40 -10.99 12.05 -22.60
N GLY A 41 -10.18 11.00 -22.73
CA GLY A 41 -10.65 9.68 -23.13
C GLY A 41 -10.36 8.66 -22.03
N SER A 42 -11.24 7.69 -21.87
CA SER A 42 -11.06 6.58 -20.93
C SER A 42 -11.18 5.24 -21.64
N SER A 43 -10.54 4.23 -21.09
CA SER A 43 -10.70 2.84 -21.51
C SER A 43 -10.67 1.93 -20.31
N GLU A 44 -11.34 0.79 -20.40
CA GLU A 44 -11.37 -0.24 -19.37
C GLU A 44 -11.01 -1.58 -19.99
N ILE A 45 -10.09 -2.30 -19.38
CA ILE A 45 -9.67 -3.64 -19.80
C ILE A 45 -9.75 -4.55 -18.57
N GLU A 46 -10.64 -5.52 -18.61
CA GLU A 46 -10.71 -6.56 -17.59
C GLU A 46 -9.58 -7.57 -17.79
N VAL A 47 -8.82 -7.82 -16.74
CA VAL A 47 -7.69 -8.75 -16.75
C VAL A 47 -7.84 -9.72 -15.59
N VAL A 48 -7.93 -11.01 -15.88
CA VAL A 48 -7.91 -12.07 -14.85
C VAL A 48 -6.47 -12.25 -14.37
N PRO A 49 -6.19 -12.12 -13.06
CA PRO A 49 -4.84 -12.32 -12.54
C PRO A 49 -4.37 -13.76 -12.74
N ASP A 50 -3.09 -13.93 -13.03
CA ASP A 50 -2.42 -15.24 -13.12
C ASP A 50 -1.58 -15.55 -11.87
N GLU A 51 -1.42 -14.56 -10.99
CA GLU A 51 -0.79 -14.72 -9.69
C GLU A 51 -1.55 -13.89 -8.63
N ILE A 52 -1.93 -14.54 -7.54
CA ILE A 52 -2.66 -13.96 -6.42
C ILE A 52 -1.82 -14.13 -5.17
N HIS A 53 -1.49 -13.04 -4.49
CA HIS A 53 -0.87 -13.05 -3.18
C HIS A 53 -1.94 -13.05 -2.11
N PHE A 54 -2.07 -14.15 -1.39
CA PHE A 54 -3.01 -14.27 -0.28
C PHE A 54 -2.27 -14.20 1.05
N LEU A 55 -2.60 -13.19 1.84
CA LEU A 55 -1.89 -12.88 3.07
C LEU A 55 -2.64 -13.46 4.27
N ILE A 56 -1.93 -14.26 5.07
CA ILE A 56 -2.43 -14.81 6.33
C ILE A 56 -1.57 -14.28 7.46
N GLN A 57 -2.19 -13.58 8.40
CA GLN A 57 -1.54 -13.12 9.60
C GLN A 57 -1.81 -14.09 10.73
N ILE A 58 -0.75 -14.59 11.35
CA ILE A 58 -0.80 -15.47 12.51
C ILE A 58 -0.13 -14.81 13.72
N LYS A 59 -0.62 -15.13 14.90
CA LYS A 59 -0.16 -14.54 16.15
C LYS A 59 -0.11 -15.58 17.25
N GLU A 60 0.89 -15.48 18.11
CA GLU A 60 0.93 -16.23 19.36
C GLU A 60 -0.27 -15.91 20.23
N TYR A 61 -0.75 -16.87 20.96
CA TYR A 61 -1.92 -16.72 21.82
C TYR A 61 -1.75 -17.55 23.10
N TRP A 62 -2.61 -17.29 24.07
CA TRP A 62 -2.69 -18.08 25.28
C TRP A 62 -3.71 -19.20 25.10
N GLN A 63 -3.32 -20.43 25.39
CA GLN A 63 -4.18 -21.60 25.18
C GLN A 63 -5.51 -21.49 25.94
N GLU A 64 -5.48 -20.85 27.09
CA GLU A 64 -6.66 -20.64 27.94
C GLU A 64 -7.71 -19.74 27.33
N GLU A 65 -7.32 -18.81 26.44
CA GLU A 65 -8.26 -17.93 25.70
C GLU A 65 -9.30 -18.74 24.91
N TYR A 66 -8.88 -19.90 24.39
CA TYR A 66 -9.72 -20.71 23.51
C TYR A 66 -10.29 -21.96 24.17
N THR A 67 -9.74 -22.43 25.29
CA THR A 67 -10.23 -23.65 25.95
C THR A 67 -11.41 -23.40 26.89
N GLY A 68 -11.78 -22.14 27.10
CA GLY A 68 -12.88 -21.76 27.99
C GLY A 68 -12.63 -22.08 29.47
N LYS A 69 -11.40 -22.45 29.85
CA LYS A 69 -11.05 -22.79 31.24
C LYS A 69 -11.02 -21.58 32.15
N SER A 70 -10.79 -20.40 31.62
CA SER A 70 -10.90 -19.13 32.32
C SER A 70 -11.14 -18.00 31.35
N ASN A 71 -11.98 -17.04 31.74
CA ASN A 71 -12.19 -15.77 31.02
C ASN A 71 -11.34 -14.63 31.63
N LYS A 72 -10.53 -14.96 32.63
CA LYS A 72 -9.67 -13.96 33.30
C LYS A 72 -8.26 -14.04 32.75
N GLU A 73 -7.75 -12.94 32.24
CA GLU A 73 -6.37 -12.83 31.73
C GLU A 73 -5.32 -13.23 32.78
N GLU A 74 -5.65 -13.13 34.07
CA GLU A 74 -4.76 -13.51 35.17
C GLU A 74 -4.45 -15.00 35.19
N ASP A 75 -5.31 -15.84 34.61
CA ASP A 75 -5.17 -17.29 34.57
C ASP A 75 -4.45 -17.82 33.33
N PHE A 76 -4.15 -16.94 32.38
CA PHE A 76 -3.46 -17.30 31.14
C PHE A 76 -1.98 -17.59 31.40
N ARG A 77 -1.56 -18.84 31.22
CA ARG A 77 -0.21 -19.32 31.54
C ARG A 77 0.49 -20.06 30.43
N THR A 78 -0.27 -20.63 29.50
CA THR A 78 0.25 -21.50 28.45
C THR A 78 0.29 -20.78 27.13
N LYS A 79 1.45 -20.20 26.80
CA LYS A 79 1.65 -19.55 25.51
C LYS A 79 1.84 -20.59 24.41
N VAL A 80 1.07 -20.48 23.32
CA VAL A 80 1.24 -21.25 22.12
C VAL A 80 2.20 -20.49 21.20
N PRO A 81 3.40 -21.05 20.95
CA PRO A 81 4.44 -20.34 20.19
C PRO A 81 4.11 -20.30 18.69
N LEU A 82 4.57 -19.24 18.04
CA LEU A 82 4.38 -18.98 16.62
C LEU A 82 4.78 -20.15 15.71
N ALA A 83 5.90 -20.83 16.05
CA ALA A 83 6.37 -21.99 15.28
C ALA A 83 5.36 -23.15 15.26
N MET A 84 4.60 -23.32 16.32
CA MET A 84 3.57 -24.36 16.42
C MET A 84 2.36 -24.01 15.57
N ILE A 85 1.92 -22.76 15.64
CA ILE A 85 0.81 -22.23 14.83
C ILE A 85 1.15 -22.33 13.34
N GLU A 86 2.34 -21.88 12.96
CA GLU A 86 2.81 -21.96 11.55
C GLU A 86 2.88 -23.40 11.05
N LYS A 87 3.38 -24.32 11.87
CA LYS A 87 3.44 -25.74 11.52
C LYS A 87 2.06 -26.33 11.25
N ASP A 88 1.08 -25.98 12.07
CA ASP A 88 -0.30 -26.46 11.91
C ASP A 88 -0.98 -25.82 10.71
N LEU A 89 -0.77 -24.51 10.47
CA LEU A 89 -1.24 -23.82 9.28
C LEU A 89 -0.66 -24.44 8.01
N ARG A 90 0.67 -24.63 7.92
CA ARG A 90 1.32 -25.26 6.78
C ARG A 90 0.81 -26.69 6.54
N ARG A 91 0.55 -27.45 7.59
CA ARG A 91 -0.05 -28.78 7.49
C ARG A 91 -1.46 -28.72 6.88
N SER A 92 -2.27 -27.75 7.31
CA SER A 92 -3.63 -27.54 6.79
C SER A 92 -3.61 -27.12 5.32
N LEU A 93 -2.70 -26.20 4.94
CA LEU A 93 -2.52 -25.77 3.56
C LEU A 93 -2.06 -26.90 2.64
N ARG A 94 -1.13 -27.74 3.08
CA ARG A 94 -0.71 -28.93 2.30
C ARG A 94 -1.83 -29.93 2.05
N LYS A 95 -2.75 -30.11 3.00
CA LYS A 95 -3.91 -31.01 2.82
C LYS A 95 -4.84 -30.58 1.69
N ILE A 96 -4.86 -29.32 1.36
CA ILE A 96 -5.65 -28.75 0.26
C ILE A 96 -4.83 -28.48 -1.01
N GLY A 97 -3.61 -29.04 -1.07
CA GLY A 97 -2.77 -29.00 -2.27
C GLY A 97 -1.88 -27.76 -2.42
N ILE A 98 -1.75 -26.94 -1.38
CA ILE A 98 -0.83 -25.78 -1.40
C ILE A 98 0.56 -26.24 -0.96
N ALA A 99 1.53 -26.10 -1.85
CA ALA A 99 2.91 -26.50 -1.62
C ALA A 99 3.67 -25.52 -0.71
N ASP A 100 4.63 -26.00 0.04
CA ASP A 100 5.41 -25.16 0.99
C ASP A 100 6.24 -24.07 0.30
N ASP A 101 6.65 -24.24 -0.95
CA ASP A 101 7.38 -23.27 -1.76
C ASP A 101 6.50 -22.09 -2.23
N ALA A 102 5.18 -22.29 -2.24
CA ALA A 102 4.22 -21.21 -2.46
C ALA A 102 4.04 -20.30 -1.24
N ILE A 103 4.54 -20.71 -0.06
CA ILE A 103 4.34 -20.01 1.22
C ILE A 103 5.63 -19.31 1.62
N ARG A 104 5.61 -17.98 1.64
CA ARG A 104 6.74 -17.12 2.04
C ARG A 104 6.41 -16.37 3.32
N THR A 105 7.43 -16.12 4.14
CA THR A 105 7.32 -15.13 5.21
C THR A 105 7.48 -13.76 4.60
N GLN A 106 6.50 -12.89 4.78
CA GLN A 106 6.57 -11.52 4.31
C GLN A 106 7.05 -10.59 5.42
N GLU A 107 6.54 -10.78 6.62
CA GLU A 107 6.84 -9.92 7.75
C GLU A 107 6.87 -10.74 9.05
N ILE A 108 7.78 -10.38 9.93
CA ILE A 108 7.82 -10.84 11.32
C ILE A 108 7.79 -9.56 12.15
N GLY A 109 6.72 -9.34 12.85
CA GLY A 109 6.52 -8.12 13.60
C GLY A 109 5.31 -8.23 14.50
N ASP A 110 4.79 -7.09 14.88
CA ASP A 110 3.67 -6.95 15.79
C ASP A 110 3.93 -7.64 17.14
N TYR A 111 4.45 -6.85 18.06
CA TYR A 111 4.70 -7.29 19.42
C TYR A 111 3.63 -6.72 20.33
N TRP A 112 2.81 -7.60 20.89
CA TRP A 112 1.82 -7.18 21.89
C TRP A 112 2.26 -7.59 23.27
N ARG A 113 2.05 -6.71 24.22
CA ARG A 113 2.27 -6.99 25.63
C ARG A 113 0.95 -6.80 26.38
N GLN A 114 0.39 -7.89 26.87
CA GLN A 114 -0.63 -7.83 27.90
C GLN A 114 0.01 -7.41 29.22
N ARG A 115 -0.72 -6.67 30.07
CA ARG A 115 -0.20 -6.17 31.35
C ARG A 115 0.49 -7.29 32.14
N GLY A 116 1.79 -7.13 32.40
CA GLY A 116 2.58 -8.06 33.23
C GLY A 116 2.95 -9.40 32.60
N LYS A 117 2.62 -9.64 31.31
CA LYS A 117 2.89 -10.90 30.60
C LYS A 117 3.99 -10.74 29.55
N GLU A 118 4.42 -11.88 29.01
CA GLU A 118 5.36 -11.93 27.89
C GLU A 118 4.80 -11.30 26.63
N PHE A 119 5.69 -10.87 25.75
CA PHE A 119 5.29 -10.42 24.41
C PHE A 119 4.70 -11.57 23.59
N LEU A 120 3.63 -11.28 22.88
CA LEU A 120 3.13 -12.11 21.80
C LEU A 120 3.69 -11.62 20.48
N ILE A 121 4.13 -12.53 19.63
CA ILE A 121 4.74 -12.24 18.34
C ILE A 121 3.77 -12.63 17.24
N GLY A 122 3.65 -11.76 16.21
CA GLY A 122 2.90 -12.03 14.99
C GLY A 122 3.81 -12.27 13.80
N LYS A 123 3.26 -12.89 12.77
CA LYS A 123 3.93 -13.17 11.51
C LYS A 123 2.92 -13.12 10.38
N GLN A 124 3.29 -12.46 9.29
CA GLN A 124 2.51 -12.47 8.07
C GLN A 124 3.14 -13.44 7.07
N LEU A 125 2.33 -14.36 6.59
CA LEU A 125 2.66 -15.29 5.51
C LEU A 125 2.00 -14.81 4.23
N ASP A 126 2.75 -14.86 3.13
CA ASP A 126 2.31 -14.59 1.77
C ASP A 126 2.22 -15.91 1.01
N ILE A 127 1.02 -16.26 0.59
CA ILE A 127 0.74 -17.50 -0.14
C ILE A 127 0.46 -17.14 -1.59
N ARG A 128 1.33 -17.61 -2.47
CA ARG A 128 1.17 -17.43 -3.92
C ARG A 128 0.19 -18.47 -4.47
N LEU A 129 -0.91 -17.99 -5.00
CA LEU A 129 -1.99 -18.77 -5.60
C LEU A 129 -2.16 -18.39 -7.08
N THR A 130 -2.78 -19.28 -7.84
CA THR A 130 -3.04 -19.08 -9.28
C THR A 130 -4.52 -18.94 -9.60
N ASP A 131 -5.38 -19.22 -8.62
CA ASP A 131 -6.82 -19.27 -8.80
C ASP A 131 -7.54 -18.81 -7.52
N PHE A 132 -8.64 -18.09 -7.67
CA PHE A 132 -9.52 -17.69 -6.56
C PHE A 132 -10.20 -18.87 -5.86
N GLU A 133 -10.41 -20.00 -6.53
CA GLU A 133 -10.95 -21.22 -5.90
C GLU A 133 -10.02 -21.78 -4.82
N GLN A 134 -8.71 -21.57 -4.94
CA GLN A 134 -7.76 -21.91 -3.89
C GLN A 134 -7.99 -21.09 -2.63
N ILE A 135 -8.39 -19.81 -2.75
CA ILE A 135 -8.76 -18.96 -1.60
C ILE A 135 -9.99 -19.54 -0.91
N ASN A 136 -11.01 -19.89 -1.67
CA ASN A 136 -12.23 -20.51 -1.12
C ASN A 136 -11.91 -21.80 -0.37
N SER A 137 -11.01 -22.61 -0.93
CA SER A 137 -10.54 -23.85 -0.30
C SER A 137 -9.79 -23.60 1.01
N ILE A 138 -8.96 -22.55 1.07
CA ILE A 138 -8.27 -22.13 2.30
C ILE A 138 -9.30 -21.71 3.35
N ILE A 139 -10.22 -20.82 3.01
CA ILE A 139 -11.21 -20.29 3.96
C ILE A 139 -12.09 -21.41 4.54
N ARG A 140 -12.46 -22.40 3.73
CA ARG A 140 -13.33 -23.51 4.17
C ARG A 140 -12.58 -24.57 4.99
N SER A 141 -11.32 -24.81 4.69
CA SER A 141 -10.60 -25.98 5.21
C SER A 141 -9.57 -25.64 6.28
N VAL A 142 -9.10 -24.42 6.35
CA VAL A 142 -8.09 -24.00 7.34
C VAL A 142 -8.80 -23.53 8.60
N ASN A 143 -8.61 -24.30 9.68
CA ASN A 143 -9.13 -24.00 11.01
C ASN A 143 -7.99 -24.06 12.02
N THR A 144 -6.96 -23.25 11.79
CA THR A 144 -5.79 -23.13 12.68
C THR A 144 -6.03 -22.00 13.66
N TRP A 145 -5.92 -22.29 14.95
CA TRP A 145 -5.99 -21.27 15.99
C TRP A 145 -4.75 -20.37 15.93
N GLY A 146 -4.92 -19.09 16.27
CA GLY A 146 -3.88 -18.09 16.15
C GLY A 146 -3.82 -17.42 14.78
N ILE A 147 -4.73 -17.72 13.86
CA ILE A 147 -4.94 -16.89 12.67
C ILE A 147 -5.71 -15.64 13.10
N GLU A 148 -5.13 -14.48 12.85
CA GLU A 148 -5.69 -13.18 13.17
C GLU A 148 -6.46 -12.57 12.00
N SER A 149 -5.90 -12.70 10.79
CA SER A 149 -6.56 -12.20 9.58
C SER A 149 -6.15 -12.98 8.33
N MET A 150 -7.04 -12.96 7.34
CA MET A 150 -6.81 -13.44 5.99
C MET A 150 -7.28 -12.38 5.00
N ARG A 151 -6.48 -12.04 3.99
CA ARG A 151 -6.84 -11.03 2.99
C ARG A 151 -6.12 -11.27 1.67
N ILE A 152 -6.75 -10.80 0.59
CA ILE A 152 -6.07 -10.71 -0.70
C ILE A 152 -5.09 -9.52 -0.62
N GLY A 153 -3.85 -9.78 -0.99
CA GLY A 153 -2.80 -8.78 -1.13
C GLY A 153 -2.72 -8.27 -2.56
N GLU A 154 -1.59 -8.53 -3.21
CA GLU A 154 -1.34 -8.10 -4.59
C GLU A 154 -1.93 -9.10 -5.59
N LEU A 155 -2.51 -8.59 -6.67
CA LEU A 155 -2.92 -9.34 -7.85
C LEU A 155 -1.96 -9.01 -8.99
N LYS A 156 -1.40 -10.02 -9.65
CA LYS A 156 -0.44 -9.84 -10.74
C LYS A 156 -0.93 -10.53 -12.01
N HIS A 157 -0.44 -10.04 -13.13
CA HIS A 157 -0.57 -10.66 -14.43
C HIS A 157 0.71 -10.40 -15.23
N LYS A 158 1.30 -11.44 -15.81
CA LYS A 158 2.58 -11.35 -16.55
C LYS A 158 2.54 -10.35 -17.69
N ASP A 159 1.40 -10.23 -18.37
CA ASP A 159 1.21 -9.35 -19.53
C ASP A 159 0.56 -8.00 -19.15
N LEU A 160 0.51 -7.64 -17.86
CA LEU A 160 -0.06 -6.37 -17.41
C LEU A 160 0.51 -5.13 -18.12
N PRO A 161 1.83 -5.05 -18.44
CA PRO A 161 2.38 -3.94 -19.21
C PRO A 161 1.77 -3.82 -20.60
N MET A 162 1.48 -4.94 -21.26
CA MET A 162 0.81 -4.97 -22.57
C MET A 162 -0.61 -4.43 -22.47
N TYR A 163 -1.41 -4.90 -21.52
CA TYR A 163 -2.76 -4.40 -21.29
C TYR A 163 -2.79 -2.91 -20.95
N ARG A 164 -1.86 -2.43 -20.13
CA ARG A 164 -1.72 -0.99 -19.84
C ARG A 164 -1.41 -0.16 -21.10
N LYS A 165 -0.56 -0.69 -22.00
CA LYS A 165 -0.27 -0.03 -23.29
C LYS A 165 -1.51 0.00 -24.18
N GLN A 166 -2.23 -1.10 -24.28
CA GLN A 166 -3.47 -1.20 -25.05
C GLN A 166 -4.51 -0.21 -24.54
N GLY A 167 -4.76 -0.18 -23.23
CA GLY A 167 -5.71 0.74 -22.60
C GLY A 167 -5.36 2.21 -22.88
N LYS A 168 -4.08 2.59 -22.83
CA LYS A 168 -3.66 3.96 -23.21
C LYS A 168 -3.98 4.28 -24.67
N ILE A 169 -3.79 3.33 -25.58
CA ILE A 169 -4.11 3.52 -27.02
C ILE A 169 -5.62 3.69 -27.21
N GLU A 170 -6.42 2.87 -26.53
CA GLU A 170 -7.88 2.95 -26.62
C GLU A 170 -8.42 4.26 -26.03
N ALA A 171 -7.90 4.68 -24.87
CA ALA A 171 -8.26 5.96 -24.27
C ALA A 171 -7.91 7.16 -25.19
N LEU A 172 -6.74 7.11 -25.86
CA LEU A 172 -6.38 8.14 -26.85
C LEU A 172 -7.29 8.15 -28.07
N LYS A 173 -7.78 6.99 -28.51
CA LYS A 173 -8.77 6.91 -29.60
C LYS A 173 -10.09 7.52 -29.16
N ALA A 174 -10.58 7.13 -27.98
CA ALA A 174 -11.84 7.66 -27.42
C ALA A 174 -11.80 9.19 -27.19
N ALA A 175 -10.62 9.75 -26.91
CA ALA A 175 -10.45 11.19 -26.79
C ALA A 175 -10.51 11.94 -28.14
N ARG A 176 -10.42 11.24 -29.28
CA ARG A 176 -10.42 11.83 -30.62
C ARG A 176 -11.81 11.81 -31.31
N GLU A 177 -12.72 10.98 -30.80
CA GLU A 177 -14.12 10.87 -31.25
C GLU A 177 -15.00 11.96 -30.62
#